data_dd906a7e53db9973d0b5d109337ada38
#
_entry.id   dd906a7e53db9973d0b5d109337ada38
#
_cell.length_a   1.000
_cell.length_b   1.000
_cell.length_c   1.000
_cell.angle_alpha   90.00
_cell.angle_beta   90.00
_cell.angle_gamma   90.00
#
_symmetry.space_group_name_H-M   'P 1'
#
loop_
_entity.id
_entity.type
_entity.pdbx_description
1 polymer ?
#
loop_
_entity_poly.entity_id
_entity_poly.type
_entity_poly.pdbx_seq_one_letter_code
_entity_poly.pdbx_strand_id
1 'polypeptide(L)'
;MQRRLAASSAALALLALVGCATESSRTVQVAQVASAATPYNGPRLPVAVGKFDNRSSFMRGVFSDGVDRLGSQAKTTLIAHLQQSQRFSVLDRDNMAEAAQEARLQGQAQQLRGASYVVTGDITEFGRKDVGDRQLFGILGRGKEQVAYAKITLNVVNTLTSEVVFSAGGAGEYALSNREVLGFGGTAGYDATLNGKVLDLAMREAVDALVAGRDAGRWGQERK
;
A
#
# COMPACT_ATOMS: atom_id res chain seq x y z
N MET A 1 -5.61 -59.96 35.32
CA MET A 1 -4.50 -59.05 34.97
C MET A 1 -4.70 -58.33 33.66
N GLN A 2 -5.25 -58.90 32.61
CA GLN A 2 -5.46 -58.33 31.28
C GLN A 2 -6.42 -57.12 31.22
N ARG A 3 -7.46 -57.07 32.07
CA ARG A 3 -8.40 -55.93 32.09
C ARG A 3 -7.83 -54.61 32.62
N ARG A 4 -6.82 -54.65 33.47
CA ARG A 4 -6.13 -53.44 34.00
C ARG A 4 -5.13 -52.84 33.00
N LEU A 5 -4.55 -53.66 32.16
CA LEU A 5 -3.63 -53.19 31.10
C LEU A 5 -4.37 -52.46 29.97
N ALA A 6 -5.57 -52.94 29.61
CA ALA A 6 -6.41 -52.29 28.59
C ALA A 6 -6.90 -50.89 29.01
N ALA A 7 -7.25 -50.73 30.30
CA ALA A 7 -7.71 -49.43 30.83
C ALA A 7 -6.57 -48.40 30.89
N SER A 8 -5.33 -48.81 31.16
CA SER A 8 -4.16 -47.92 31.18
C SER A 8 -3.77 -47.43 29.78
N SER A 9 -3.91 -48.28 28.75
CA SER A 9 -3.63 -47.92 27.36
C SER A 9 -4.64 -46.90 26.79
N ALA A 10 -5.92 -47.02 27.16
CA ALA A 10 -6.97 -46.11 26.75
C ALA A 10 -6.82 -44.71 27.39
N ALA A 11 -6.37 -44.65 28.65
CA ALA A 11 -6.13 -43.40 29.35
C ALA A 11 -4.92 -42.63 28.77
N LEU A 12 -3.88 -43.33 28.31
CA LEU A 12 -2.70 -42.72 27.68
C LEU A 12 -3.01 -42.18 26.29
N ALA A 13 -3.91 -42.80 25.54
CA ALA A 13 -4.33 -42.34 24.22
C ALA A 13 -5.20 -41.07 24.26
N LEU A 14 -5.96 -40.85 25.36
CA LEU A 14 -6.76 -39.62 25.51
C LEU A 14 -5.93 -38.36 25.88
N LEU A 15 -4.76 -38.55 26.50
CA LEU A 15 -3.88 -37.41 26.83
C LEU A 15 -3.13 -36.82 25.61
N ALA A 16 -3.04 -37.52 24.48
CA ALA A 16 -2.37 -37.08 23.28
C ALA A 16 -3.20 -36.09 22.42
N LEU A 17 -4.45 -35.82 22.76
CA LEU A 17 -5.37 -34.96 21.99
C LEU A 17 -5.46 -33.51 22.50
N VAL A 18 -4.69 -33.12 23.51
CA VAL A 18 -4.62 -31.73 23.94
C VAL A 18 -3.70 -30.97 23.01
N GLY A 19 -4.15 -30.71 21.80
CA GLY A 19 -3.53 -29.80 20.87
C GLY A 19 -3.68 -28.38 21.42
N CYS A 20 -2.63 -27.87 22.06
CA CYS A 20 -2.58 -26.44 22.39
C CYS A 20 -2.49 -25.63 21.10
N ALA A 21 -3.59 -25.01 20.69
CA ALA A 21 -3.52 -23.94 19.68
C ALA A 21 -2.75 -22.78 20.30
N THR A 22 -1.60 -22.42 19.73
CA THR A 22 -0.85 -21.24 20.14
C THR A 22 -1.29 -20.08 19.27
N GLU A 23 -1.99 -19.12 19.85
CA GLU A 23 -2.33 -17.87 19.19
C GLU A 23 -1.19 -16.88 19.43
N SER A 24 -0.74 -16.21 18.37
CA SER A 24 0.25 -15.14 18.44
C SER A 24 -0.21 -13.92 17.68
N SER A 25 -0.10 -12.74 18.28
CA SER A 25 -0.36 -11.46 17.65
C SER A 25 0.84 -10.53 17.85
N ARG A 26 1.10 -9.70 16.85
CA ARG A 26 2.12 -8.65 16.94
C ARG A 26 1.67 -7.41 16.19
N THR A 27 2.01 -6.24 16.70
CA THR A 27 1.84 -4.98 15.98
C THR A 27 2.93 -4.88 14.90
N VAL A 28 2.51 -4.56 13.66
CA VAL A 28 3.43 -4.28 12.55
C VAL A 28 3.45 -2.77 12.32
N GLN A 29 4.65 -2.17 12.34
CA GLN A 29 4.78 -0.75 12.04
C GLN A 29 4.48 -0.49 10.56
N VAL A 30 3.63 0.51 10.30
CA VAL A 30 3.35 0.99 8.95
C VAL A 30 4.59 1.77 8.48
N ALA A 31 5.08 1.43 7.30
CA ALA A 31 6.22 2.12 6.70
C ALA A 31 5.86 3.58 6.40
N GLN A 32 6.81 4.48 6.62
CA GLN A 32 6.64 5.91 6.41
C GLN A 32 7.49 6.40 5.24
N VAL A 33 7.11 7.54 4.67
CA VAL A 33 7.93 8.26 3.69
C VAL A 33 9.24 8.73 4.34
N ALA A 34 10.34 8.75 3.60
CA ALA A 34 11.63 9.19 4.12
C ALA A 34 11.58 10.66 4.60
N SER A 35 10.80 11.48 3.93
CA SER A 35 10.56 12.87 4.29
C SER A 35 9.90 13.07 5.66
N ALA A 36 9.22 12.07 6.22
CA ALA A 36 8.65 12.13 7.56
C ALA A 36 9.72 12.19 8.67
N ALA A 37 10.91 11.63 8.42
CA ALA A 37 12.04 11.67 9.35
C ALA A 37 12.73 13.04 9.42
N THR A 38 12.43 13.95 8.48
CA THR A 38 13.02 15.29 8.43
C THR A 38 12.05 16.29 9.05
N PRO A 39 12.37 16.93 10.19
CA PRO A 39 11.51 17.95 10.79
C PRO A 39 11.20 19.08 9.79
N TYR A 40 9.95 19.49 9.74
CA TYR A 40 9.50 20.57 8.87
C TYR A 40 8.70 21.61 9.67
N ASN A 41 9.23 22.83 9.73
CA ASN A 41 8.61 23.94 10.46
C ASN A 41 8.00 25.00 9.51
N GLY A 42 8.02 24.76 8.20
CA GLY A 42 7.47 25.68 7.22
C GLY A 42 5.93 25.60 7.09
N PRO A 43 5.34 26.51 6.31
CA PRO A 43 3.90 26.49 6.06
C PRO A 43 3.50 25.25 5.25
N ARG A 44 2.47 24.54 5.71
CA ARG A 44 1.91 23.39 4.99
C ARG A 44 1.09 23.88 3.80
N LEU A 45 1.42 23.37 2.61
CA LEU A 45 0.72 23.71 1.38
C LEU A 45 -0.63 23.00 1.32
N PRO A 46 -1.77 23.73 1.14
CA PRO A 46 -3.07 23.10 0.99
C PRO A 46 -3.17 22.41 -0.38
N VAL A 47 -3.41 21.11 -0.35
CA VAL A 47 -3.58 20.27 -1.55
C VAL A 47 -4.84 19.42 -1.43
N ALA A 48 -5.53 19.20 -2.53
CA ALA A 48 -6.56 18.18 -2.63
C ALA A 48 -6.02 16.97 -3.39
N VAL A 49 -6.53 15.79 -3.09
CA VAL A 49 -6.22 14.59 -3.87
C VAL A 49 -7.38 14.36 -4.82
N GLY A 50 -7.06 14.36 -6.10
CA GLY A 50 -8.01 14.15 -7.18
C GLY A 50 -8.16 12.67 -7.56
N LYS A 51 -8.40 12.44 -8.85
CA LYS A 51 -8.57 11.10 -9.39
C LYS A 51 -7.27 10.31 -9.31
N PHE A 52 -7.40 9.02 -8.99
CA PHE A 52 -6.33 8.06 -9.03
C PHE A 52 -6.81 6.83 -9.80
N ASP A 53 -6.19 6.52 -10.94
CA ASP A 53 -6.65 5.47 -11.83
C ASP A 53 -5.63 4.33 -11.94
N ASN A 54 -6.12 3.09 -11.99
CA ASN A 54 -5.33 1.96 -12.42
C ASN A 54 -5.32 1.90 -13.95
N ARG A 55 -4.18 2.26 -14.57
CA ARG A 55 -3.98 2.17 -16.02
C ARG A 55 -3.23 0.92 -16.44
N SER A 56 -2.73 0.13 -15.48
CA SER A 56 -2.10 -1.16 -15.77
C SER A 56 -3.11 -2.17 -16.29
N SER A 57 -2.64 -3.27 -16.85
CA SER A 57 -3.48 -4.39 -17.26
C SER A 57 -4.00 -5.24 -16.10
N PHE A 58 -3.48 -5.03 -14.88
CA PHE A 58 -3.83 -5.82 -13.71
C PHE A 58 -5.29 -5.58 -13.26
N MET A 59 -6.01 -6.68 -13.01
CA MET A 59 -7.43 -6.70 -12.64
C MET A 59 -8.35 -5.98 -13.65
N ARG A 60 -7.98 -5.97 -14.93
CA ARG A 60 -8.80 -5.52 -16.04
C ARG A 60 -9.29 -6.71 -16.85
N GLY A 61 -10.46 -6.59 -17.45
CA GLY A 61 -11.01 -7.57 -18.37
C GLY A 61 -12.35 -8.15 -17.93
N VAL A 62 -12.73 -9.29 -18.50
CA VAL A 62 -14.07 -9.92 -18.39
C VAL A 62 -14.49 -10.24 -16.94
N PHE A 63 -13.54 -10.38 -16.03
CA PHE A 63 -13.80 -10.66 -14.61
C PHE A 63 -13.75 -9.41 -13.72
N SER A 64 -13.65 -8.23 -14.31
CA SER A 64 -13.67 -6.96 -13.59
C SER A 64 -15.14 -6.52 -13.41
N ASP A 65 -15.50 -6.17 -12.15
CA ASP A 65 -16.81 -5.55 -11.85
C ASP A 65 -16.87 -4.05 -12.17
N GLY A 66 -15.85 -3.53 -12.85
CA GLY A 66 -15.73 -2.11 -13.22
C GLY A 66 -15.29 -1.21 -12.07
N VAL A 67 -15.11 -1.73 -10.85
CA VAL A 67 -14.63 -0.95 -9.69
C VAL A 67 -13.10 -0.93 -9.66
N ASP A 68 -12.50 0.25 -9.70
CA ASP A 68 -11.06 0.43 -9.55
C ASP A 68 -10.64 0.38 -8.08
N ARG A 69 -10.54 -0.84 -7.53
CA ARG A 69 -10.11 -1.06 -6.14
C ARG A 69 -8.65 -0.69 -5.94
N LEU A 70 -7.81 -0.92 -6.95
CA LEU A 70 -6.37 -0.64 -6.84
C LEU A 70 -6.11 0.86 -6.86
N GLY A 71 -6.78 1.62 -7.73
CA GLY A 71 -6.73 3.08 -7.75
C GLY A 71 -7.27 3.69 -6.45
N SER A 72 -8.37 3.15 -5.92
CA SER A 72 -8.93 3.61 -4.63
C SER A 72 -7.97 3.35 -3.47
N GLN A 73 -7.32 2.18 -3.43
CA GLN A 73 -6.29 1.87 -2.42
C GLN A 73 -5.09 2.81 -2.56
N ALA A 74 -4.63 3.07 -3.78
CA ALA A 74 -3.53 3.99 -4.05
C ALA A 74 -3.84 5.42 -3.58
N LYS A 75 -5.07 5.91 -3.82
CA LYS A 75 -5.53 7.22 -3.34
C LYS A 75 -5.45 7.33 -1.82
N THR A 76 -5.94 6.32 -1.10
CA THR A 76 -5.89 6.28 0.36
C THR A 76 -4.43 6.30 0.87
N THR A 77 -3.55 5.51 0.25
CA THR A 77 -2.12 5.45 0.59
C THR A 77 -1.44 6.79 0.31
N LEU A 78 -1.76 7.44 -0.82
CA LEU A 78 -1.25 8.77 -1.16
C LEU A 78 -1.62 9.82 -0.09
N ILE A 79 -2.89 9.87 0.33
CA ILE A 79 -3.36 10.80 1.37
C ILE A 79 -2.54 10.61 2.66
N ALA A 80 -2.36 9.36 3.09
CA ALA A 80 -1.60 9.04 4.29
C ALA A 80 -0.14 9.51 4.19
N HIS A 81 0.54 9.25 3.09
CA HIS A 81 1.94 9.61 2.90
C HIS A 81 2.15 11.11 2.72
N LEU A 82 1.23 11.82 2.04
CA LEU A 82 1.26 13.28 1.98
C LEU A 82 1.15 13.91 3.37
N GLN A 83 0.26 13.41 4.23
CA GLN A 83 0.13 13.88 5.62
C GLN A 83 1.36 13.56 6.44
N GLN A 84 1.92 12.35 6.32
CA GLN A 84 3.14 11.94 7.04
C GLN A 84 4.33 12.83 6.72
N SER A 85 4.44 13.32 5.49
CA SER A 85 5.53 14.20 5.06
C SER A 85 5.56 15.57 5.80
N GLN A 86 4.45 15.95 6.44
CA GLN A 86 4.24 17.24 7.12
C GLN A 86 4.37 18.49 6.24
N ARG A 87 4.59 18.34 4.93
CA ARG A 87 4.70 19.45 3.98
C ARG A 87 3.35 19.90 3.45
N PHE A 88 2.32 19.08 3.58
CA PHE A 88 1.00 19.32 2.98
C PHE A 88 -0.10 19.36 4.04
N SER A 89 -1.10 20.19 3.78
CA SER A 89 -2.41 20.16 4.40
C SER A 89 -3.36 19.52 3.41
N VAL A 90 -3.59 18.21 3.56
CA VAL A 90 -4.45 17.47 2.63
C VAL A 90 -5.91 17.76 2.96
N LEU A 91 -6.67 18.23 1.97
CA LEU A 91 -8.08 18.56 2.08
C LEU A 91 -8.90 17.38 1.60
N ASP A 92 -9.72 16.84 2.49
CA ASP A 92 -10.66 15.77 2.16
C ASP A 92 -11.79 16.34 1.29
N ARG A 93 -12.01 15.72 0.14
CA ARG A 93 -13.09 16.05 -0.79
C ARG A 93 -14.08 14.92 -0.97
N ASP A 94 -13.75 13.74 -0.51
CA ASP A 94 -14.59 12.55 -0.65
C ASP A 94 -15.68 12.53 0.42
N ASN A 95 -15.39 13.01 1.66
CA ASN A 95 -16.31 12.99 2.80
C ASN A 95 -16.89 14.37 3.14
N MET A 96 -17.07 15.22 2.13
CA MET A 96 -17.59 16.58 2.34
C MET A 96 -19.02 16.60 2.87
N ALA A 97 -19.86 15.65 2.46
CA ALA A 97 -21.26 15.58 2.88
C ALA A 97 -21.37 15.25 4.38
N GLU A 98 -20.59 14.27 4.83
CA GLU A 98 -20.52 13.87 6.23
C GLU A 98 -19.97 14.99 7.10
N ALA A 99 -18.88 15.64 6.67
CA ALA A 99 -18.32 16.78 7.38
C ALA A 99 -19.31 17.98 7.46
N ALA A 100 -20.09 18.23 6.41
CA ALA A 100 -21.12 19.25 6.40
C ALA A 100 -22.27 18.92 7.36
N GLN A 101 -22.63 17.64 7.48
CA GLN A 101 -23.66 17.20 8.43
C GLN A 101 -23.18 17.42 9.87
N GLU A 102 -21.94 17.04 10.20
CA GLU A 102 -21.37 17.24 11.53
C GLU A 102 -21.27 18.74 11.90
N ALA A 103 -20.87 19.60 10.95
CA ALA A 103 -20.84 21.04 11.18
C ALA A 103 -22.22 21.60 11.53
N ARG A 104 -23.28 21.13 10.83
CA ARG A 104 -24.67 21.53 11.14
C ARG A 104 -25.11 21.09 12.53
N LEU A 105 -24.73 19.88 12.96
CA LEU A 105 -25.03 19.38 14.32
C LEU A 105 -24.36 20.23 15.39
N GLN A 106 -23.20 20.83 15.09
CA GLN A 106 -22.51 21.79 15.94
C GLN A 106 -23.08 23.21 15.86
N GLY A 107 -24.13 23.41 15.06
CA GLY A 107 -24.74 24.76 14.85
C GLY A 107 -23.85 25.70 14.02
N GLN A 108 -22.92 25.17 13.24
CA GLN A 108 -21.99 25.96 12.42
C GLN A 108 -22.14 25.63 10.93
N ALA A 109 -21.88 26.63 10.08
CA ALA A 109 -21.72 26.40 8.66
C ALA A 109 -20.30 25.90 8.36
N GLN A 110 -20.20 24.87 7.52
CA GLN A 110 -18.90 24.37 7.08
C GLN A 110 -18.14 25.45 6.31
N GLN A 111 -16.90 25.73 6.74
CA GLN A 111 -16.00 26.66 6.05
C GLN A 111 -14.98 25.86 5.25
N LEU A 112 -15.16 25.79 3.93
CA LEU A 112 -14.28 25.06 3.04
C LEU A 112 -13.03 25.87 2.69
N ARG A 113 -11.87 25.30 2.96
CA ARG A 113 -10.59 25.85 2.50
C ARG A 113 -10.35 25.44 1.05
N GLY A 114 -9.92 26.37 0.19
CA GLY A 114 -9.46 26.06 -1.17
C GLY A 114 -8.10 25.36 -1.17
N ALA A 115 -7.87 24.49 -2.16
CA ALA A 115 -6.57 23.94 -2.47
C ALA A 115 -5.92 24.75 -3.59
N SER A 116 -4.65 25.09 -3.45
CA SER A 116 -3.89 25.72 -4.54
C SER A 116 -3.50 24.71 -5.64
N TYR A 117 -3.41 23.44 -5.27
CA TYR A 117 -3.06 22.35 -6.17
C TYR A 117 -3.91 21.12 -5.92
N VAL A 118 -4.15 20.37 -6.99
CA VAL A 118 -4.70 18.99 -6.93
C VAL A 118 -3.59 18.02 -7.30
N VAL A 119 -3.40 17.01 -6.46
CA VAL A 119 -2.51 15.89 -6.77
C VAL A 119 -3.35 14.76 -7.35
N THR A 120 -3.10 14.40 -8.59
CA THR A 120 -3.70 13.25 -9.27
C THR A 120 -2.65 12.16 -9.46
N GLY A 121 -3.05 10.93 -9.74
CA GLY A 121 -2.10 9.86 -9.96
C GLY A 121 -2.63 8.73 -10.81
N ASP A 122 -1.70 8.00 -11.39
CA ASP A 122 -1.96 6.81 -12.19
C ASP A 122 -1.02 5.68 -11.73
N ILE A 123 -1.56 4.47 -11.62
CA ILE A 123 -0.77 3.25 -11.56
C ILE A 123 -0.51 2.85 -13.01
N THR A 124 0.69 3.11 -13.50
CA THR A 124 1.05 2.89 -14.90
C THR A 124 1.44 1.44 -15.17
N GLU A 125 2.09 0.80 -14.21
CA GLU A 125 2.45 -0.61 -14.28
C GLU A 125 2.13 -1.27 -12.94
N PHE A 126 1.58 -2.47 -13.00
CA PHE A 126 1.34 -3.30 -11.83
C PHE A 126 1.26 -4.75 -12.25
N GLY A 127 1.92 -5.64 -11.53
CA GLY A 127 1.88 -7.03 -11.87
C GLY A 127 2.67 -7.92 -10.92
N ARG A 128 2.68 -9.20 -11.26
CA ARG A 128 3.48 -10.23 -10.62
C ARG A 128 4.14 -11.09 -11.67
N LYS A 129 5.34 -11.54 -11.37
CA LYS A 129 6.07 -12.54 -12.16
C LYS A 129 6.58 -13.63 -11.21
N ASP A 130 6.45 -14.88 -11.64
CA ASP A 130 7.10 -16.00 -10.97
C ASP A 130 8.44 -16.25 -11.67
N VAL A 131 9.51 -16.14 -10.91
CA VAL A 131 10.86 -16.46 -11.36
C VAL A 131 11.25 -17.79 -10.76
N GLY A 132 11.49 -18.80 -11.61
CA GLY A 132 11.93 -20.13 -11.20
C GLY A 132 13.38 -20.34 -11.56
N ASP A 133 14.20 -20.77 -10.61
CA ASP A 133 15.55 -21.27 -10.86
C ASP A 133 15.59 -22.79 -10.70
N ARG A 134 16.14 -23.49 -11.72
CA ARG A 134 16.38 -24.93 -11.68
C ARG A 134 17.88 -25.16 -11.56
N GLN A 135 18.34 -25.41 -10.36
CA GLN A 135 19.74 -25.74 -10.15
C GLN A 135 20.00 -27.22 -10.47
N LEU A 136 21.01 -27.48 -11.34
CA LEU A 136 21.45 -28.80 -11.73
C LEU A 136 20.32 -29.76 -12.17
N PHE A 137 19.57 -29.35 -13.21
CA PHE A 137 18.46 -30.14 -13.76
C PHE A 137 17.37 -30.51 -12.75
N GLY A 138 17.27 -29.77 -11.61
CA GLY A 138 16.29 -30.02 -10.58
C GLY A 138 16.71 -31.01 -9.50
N ILE A 139 17.95 -31.52 -9.52
CA ILE A 139 18.47 -32.50 -8.54
C ILE A 139 18.77 -31.82 -7.18
N LEU A 140 19.18 -30.55 -7.18
CA LEU A 140 19.49 -29.78 -5.95
C LEU A 140 18.37 -28.90 -5.44
N GLY A 141 17.16 -29.02 -6.00
CA GLY A 141 15.98 -28.26 -5.58
C GLY A 141 15.50 -27.27 -6.61
N ARG A 142 14.26 -26.77 -6.42
CA ARG A 142 13.62 -25.76 -7.23
C ARG A 142 13.38 -24.53 -6.36
N GLY A 143 13.97 -23.41 -6.73
CA GLY A 143 13.61 -22.12 -6.16
C GLY A 143 12.42 -21.54 -6.91
N LYS A 144 11.39 -21.08 -6.21
CA LYS A 144 10.34 -20.22 -6.76
C LYS A 144 10.40 -18.90 -6.06
N GLU A 145 10.48 -17.84 -6.84
CA GLU A 145 10.44 -16.47 -6.36
C GLU A 145 9.25 -15.78 -6.99
N GLN A 146 8.37 -15.23 -6.15
CA GLN A 146 7.29 -14.36 -6.60
C GLN A 146 7.74 -12.92 -6.46
N VAL A 147 7.78 -12.21 -7.57
CA VAL A 147 8.16 -10.80 -7.61
C VAL A 147 6.93 -9.98 -8.00
N ALA A 148 6.47 -9.13 -7.08
CA ALA A 148 5.47 -8.11 -7.38
C ALA A 148 6.16 -6.80 -7.71
N TYR A 149 5.62 -6.06 -8.68
CA TYR A 149 6.15 -4.75 -9.08
C TYR A 149 5.00 -3.75 -9.29
N ALA A 150 5.29 -2.48 -9.02
CA ALA A 150 4.38 -1.36 -9.26
C ALA A 150 5.15 -0.14 -9.74
N LYS A 151 4.54 0.64 -10.62
CA LYS A 151 5.00 1.97 -11.01
C LYS A 151 3.84 2.94 -10.95
N ILE A 152 4.09 4.09 -10.32
CA ILE A 152 3.11 5.14 -10.08
C ILE A 152 3.65 6.45 -10.66
N THR A 153 2.74 7.24 -11.22
CA THR A 153 3.01 8.62 -11.60
C THR A 153 2.04 9.54 -10.86
N LEU A 154 2.56 10.57 -10.22
CA LEU A 154 1.80 11.65 -9.58
C LEU A 154 1.95 12.92 -10.40
N ASN A 155 0.85 13.65 -10.56
CA ASN A 155 0.81 14.95 -11.23
C ASN A 155 0.27 16.00 -10.27
N VAL A 156 0.96 17.13 -10.19
CA VAL A 156 0.52 18.31 -9.43
C VAL A 156 -0.10 19.30 -10.40
N VAL A 157 -1.38 19.52 -10.26
CA VAL A 157 -2.18 20.38 -11.14
C VAL A 157 -2.53 21.67 -10.42
N ASN A 158 -2.21 22.81 -11.01
CA ASN A 158 -2.64 24.11 -10.51
C ASN A 158 -4.15 24.25 -10.67
N THR A 159 -4.88 24.60 -9.59
CA THR A 159 -6.34 24.65 -9.60
C THR A 159 -6.92 25.79 -10.41
N LEU A 160 -6.17 26.86 -10.65
CA LEU A 160 -6.64 28.04 -11.38
C LEU A 160 -6.40 27.93 -12.88
N THR A 161 -5.26 27.31 -13.28
CA THR A 161 -4.83 27.25 -14.69
C THR A 161 -5.04 25.88 -15.33
N SER A 162 -5.29 24.84 -14.50
CA SER A 162 -5.30 23.43 -14.92
C SER A 162 -3.96 22.94 -15.50
N GLU A 163 -2.89 23.68 -15.27
CA GLU A 163 -1.54 23.33 -15.71
C GLU A 163 -0.95 22.24 -14.80
N VAL A 164 -0.34 21.22 -15.38
CA VAL A 164 0.50 20.26 -14.64
C VAL A 164 1.85 20.93 -14.39
N VAL A 165 2.02 21.44 -13.17
CA VAL A 165 3.24 22.21 -12.79
C VAL A 165 4.39 21.32 -12.35
N PHE A 166 4.10 20.06 -11.97
CA PHE A 166 5.12 19.11 -11.56
C PHE A 166 4.61 17.68 -11.72
N SER A 167 5.51 16.75 -12.04
CA SER A 167 5.23 15.33 -12.04
C SER A 167 6.32 14.57 -11.29
N ALA A 168 5.92 13.56 -10.51
CA ALA A 168 6.82 12.69 -9.78
C ALA A 168 6.48 11.23 -10.09
N GLY A 169 7.49 10.40 -10.25
CA GLY A 169 7.32 8.96 -10.41
C GLY A 169 7.87 8.20 -9.22
N GLY A 170 7.32 7.02 -8.97
CA GLY A 170 7.84 6.06 -8.03
C GLY A 170 7.65 4.64 -8.53
N ALA A 171 8.60 3.77 -8.22
CA ALA A 171 8.58 2.37 -8.57
C ALA A 171 8.88 1.52 -7.35
N GLY A 172 8.27 0.34 -7.26
CA GLY A 172 8.51 -0.60 -6.18
C GLY A 172 8.57 -2.03 -6.71
N GLU A 173 9.44 -2.81 -6.13
CA GLU A 173 9.54 -4.24 -6.38
C GLU A 173 9.65 -4.96 -5.03
N TYR A 174 8.92 -6.05 -4.87
CA TYR A 174 8.92 -6.86 -3.67
C TYR A 174 9.01 -8.34 -4.05
N ALA A 175 10.05 -9.00 -3.59
CA ALA A 175 10.31 -10.40 -3.88
C ALA A 175 10.03 -11.27 -2.65
N LEU A 176 9.32 -12.38 -2.87
CA LEU A 176 9.11 -13.44 -1.90
C LEU A 176 9.72 -14.72 -2.44
N SER A 177 10.83 -15.18 -1.85
CA SER A 177 11.50 -16.39 -2.26
C SER A 177 11.11 -17.57 -1.36
N ASN A 178 10.68 -18.69 -1.98
CA ASN A 178 10.47 -19.97 -1.33
C ASN A 178 11.46 -20.99 -1.89
N ARG A 179 12.24 -21.63 -1.03
CA ARG A 179 13.13 -22.73 -1.40
C ARG A 179 12.49 -24.06 -1.05
N GLU A 180 12.31 -24.90 -2.05
CA GLU A 180 12.03 -26.32 -1.87
C GLU A 180 13.35 -27.11 -1.87
N VAL A 181 13.63 -27.86 -0.81
CA VAL A 181 14.80 -28.73 -0.71
C VAL A 181 14.31 -30.17 -0.73
N LEU A 182 14.74 -30.97 -1.72
CA LEU A 182 14.47 -32.41 -1.83
C LEU A 182 12.99 -32.81 -1.81
N GLY A 183 12.09 -32.03 -2.43
CA GLY A 183 10.67 -32.39 -2.53
C GLY A 183 9.86 -32.20 -1.24
N PHE A 184 10.49 -31.73 -0.18
CA PHE A 184 9.84 -31.30 1.07
C PHE A 184 9.80 -29.77 1.10
N GLY A 185 8.85 -29.18 0.41
CA GLY A 185 8.64 -27.73 0.39
C GLY A 185 7.17 -27.43 0.58
N GLY A 186 6.89 -26.39 1.35
CA GLY A 186 5.54 -25.85 1.46
C GLY A 186 5.06 -25.33 0.12
N THR A 187 3.79 -25.50 -0.19
CA THR A 187 3.15 -24.86 -1.34
C THR A 187 3.28 -23.36 -1.18
N ALA A 188 3.90 -22.68 -2.16
CA ALA A 188 3.89 -21.22 -2.24
C ALA A 188 2.44 -20.77 -2.45
N GLY A 189 1.77 -20.40 -1.36
CA GLY A 189 0.44 -19.80 -1.42
C GLY A 189 0.51 -18.42 -2.06
N TYR A 190 -0.56 -18.03 -2.74
CA TYR A 190 -0.72 -16.67 -3.24
C TYR A 190 -0.77 -15.70 -2.05
N ASP A 191 0.27 -14.89 -1.85
CA ASP A 191 0.29 -13.86 -0.83
C ASP A 191 -0.40 -12.58 -1.36
N ALA A 192 -1.66 -12.40 -1.02
CA ALA A 192 -2.43 -11.22 -1.39
C ALA A 192 -1.84 -9.92 -0.83
N THR A 193 -1.03 -9.99 0.24
CA THR A 193 -0.44 -8.81 0.87
C THR A 193 0.71 -8.21 0.05
N LEU A 194 1.31 -8.98 -0.88
CA LEU A 194 2.38 -8.47 -1.77
C LEU A 194 1.92 -7.27 -2.59
N ASN A 195 0.66 -7.26 -3.04
CA ASN A 195 0.12 -6.15 -3.81
C ASN A 195 0.14 -4.84 -3.02
N GLY A 196 -0.31 -4.88 -1.77
CA GLY A 196 -0.30 -3.71 -0.89
C GLY A 196 1.12 -3.23 -0.59
N LYS A 197 2.05 -4.17 -0.34
CA LYS A 197 3.45 -3.84 -0.04
C LYS A 197 4.15 -3.14 -1.20
N VAL A 198 4.01 -3.67 -2.41
CA VAL A 198 4.67 -3.08 -3.60
C VAL A 198 4.05 -1.73 -3.99
N LEU A 199 2.72 -1.59 -3.84
CA LEU A 199 2.03 -0.33 -4.07
C LEU A 199 2.50 0.75 -3.09
N ASP A 200 2.63 0.39 -1.81
CA ASP A 200 3.14 1.28 -0.76
C ASP A 200 4.59 1.72 -1.04
N LEU A 201 5.47 0.80 -1.47
CA LEU A 201 6.84 1.12 -1.86
C LEU A 201 6.89 2.17 -2.99
N ALA A 202 6.16 1.92 -4.08
CA ALA A 202 6.11 2.84 -5.21
C ALA A 202 5.51 4.20 -4.82
N MET A 203 4.48 4.21 -3.96
CA MET A 203 3.84 5.43 -3.49
C MET A 203 4.78 6.27 -2.61
N ARG A 204 5.53 5.64 -1.71
CA ARG A 204 6.49 6.36 -0.86
C ARG A 204 7.57 7.04 -1.69
N GLU A 205 8.13 6.35 -2.67
CA GLU A 205 9.13 6.93 -3.58
C GLU A 205 8.54 8.12 -4.36
N ALA A 206 7.33 7.98 -4.92
CA ALA A 206 6.67 9.05 -5.65
C ALA A 206 6.39 10.28 -4.75
N VAL A 207 5.95 10.08 -3.51
CA VAL A 207 5.70 11.17 -2.55
C VAL A 207 7.00 11.82 -2.11
N ASP A 208 8.07 11.06 -1.85
CA ASP A 208 9.38 11.62 -1.50
C ASP A 208 9.97 12.45 -2.65
N ALA A 209 9.81 12.00 -3.91
CA ALA A 209 10.19 12.77 -5.09
C ALA A 209 9.36 14.06 -5.23
N LEU A 210 8.06 14.01 -4.90
CA LEU A 210 7.17 15.16 -4.90
C LEU A 210 7.57 16.18 -3.83
N VAL A 211 7.88 15.71 -2.61
CA VAL A 211 8.40 16.52 -1.50
C VAL A 211 9.75 17.17 -1.87
N ALA A 212 10.69 16.39 -2.40
CA ALA A 212 11.98 16.91 -2.83
C ALA A 212 11.84 17.99 -3.91
N GLY A 213 10.89 17.83 -4.84
CA GLY A 213 10.56 18.85 -5.84
C GLY A 213 10.06 20.15 -5.22
N ARG A 214 9.19 20.07 -4.23
CA ARG A 214 8.67 21.22 -3.49
C ARG A 214 9.78 21.90 -2.66
N ASP A 215 10.53 21.14 -1.88
CA ASP A 215 11.59 21.67 -1.01
C ASP A 215 12.70 22.33 -1.83
N ALA A 216 12.93 21.88 -3.06
CA ALA A 216 13.82 22.53 -4.05
C ALA A 216 13.18 23.72 -4.77
N GLY A 217 11.95 24.13 -4.43
CA GLY A 217 11.26 25.27 -5.05
C GLY A 217 10.83 25.06 -6.50
N ARG A 218 10.80 23.82 -7.00
CA ARG A 218 10.37 23.54 -8.39
C ARG A 218 8.85 23.70 -8.58
N TRP A 219 8.08 23.67 -7.51
CA TRP A 219 6.63 23.91 -7.49
C TRP A 219 6.17 24.35 -6.10
N GLY A 220 4.91 24.78 -5.96
CA GLY A 220 4.34 25.15 -4.66
C GLY A 220 4.77 26.53 -4.14
N GLN A 221 5.42 27.35 -4.97
CA GLN A 221 5.65 28.75 -4.65
C GLN A 221 4.41 29.56 -5.04
N GLU A 222 3.84 30.30 -4.09
CA GLU A 222 2.82 31.29 -4.40
C GLU A 222 3.49 32.38 -5.25
N ARG A 223 3.05 32.54 -6.51
CA ARG A 223 3.39 33.74 -7.26
C ARG A 223 2.74 34.94 -6.56
N LYS A 224 3.57 35.80 -6.00
CA LYS A 224 3.13 37.09 -5.45
C LYS A 224 2.54 37.95 -6.56
#